data_2cca04a7dc27c3384584dc124c75c484
#
_entry.id   2cca04a7dc27c3384584dc124c75c484
#
_cell.length_a   1.000
_cell.length_b   1.000
_cell.length_c   1.000
_cell.angle_alpha   90.00
_cell.angle_beta   90.00
_cell.angle_gamma   90.00
#
_symmetry.space_group_name_H-M   'P 1'
#
loop_
_entity.id
_entity.type
_entity.pdbx_description
1 polymer ?
#
loop_
_entity_poly.entity_id
_entity_poly.type
_entity_poly.pdbx_seq_one_letter_code
_entity_poly.pdbx_strand_id
1 'polypeptide(L)'
;MAVVTWRWLPRAWAVGGLTLLAGTSVAADPSEIARGKLLFTTLQPACATCHTLQAAGAEGQIGPVLDELKTDADRVLRALRNGIGVMPSYAEKISPQDMQAVARFVAQATGAASP
;
A
#
# COMPACT_ATOMS: atom_id res chain seq x y z
N MET A 1 -51.02 53.70 32.49
CA MET A 1 -49.67 53.77 31.92
C MET A 1 -49.00 52.38 32.07
N ALA A 2 -49.05 51.60 31.02
CA ALA A 2 -48.47 50.23 31.03
C ALA A 2 -47.06 50.29 30.44
N VAL A 3 -46.05 49.93 31.22
CA VAL A 3 -44.64 49.87 30.80
C VAL A 3 -44.42 48.47 30.24
N VAL A 4 -44.27 48.36 28.90
CA VAL A 4 -43.92 47.10 28.23
C VAL A 4 -42.43 46.91 28.31
N THR A 5 -41.96 45.99 29.19
CA THR A 5 -40.55 45.57 29.25
C THR A 5 -40.25 44.55 28.18
N TRP A 6 -39.50 44.93 27.19
CA TRP A 6 -38.98 44.01 26.18
C TRP A 6 -37.83 43.19 26.79
N ARG A 7 -38.12 41.91 27.05
CA ARG A 7 -37.09 40.96 27.45
C ARG A 7 -36.35 40.49 26.20
N TRP A 8 -35.09 40.87 26.05
CA TRP A 8 -34.18 40.38 25.06
C TRP A 8 -33.77 38.95 25.43
N LEU A 9 -34.18 37.96 24.63
CA LEU A 9 -33.70 36.57 24.71
C LEU A 9 -32.40 36.49 23.91
N PRO A 10 -31.28 36.01 24.49
CA PRO A 10 -30.09 35.76 23.72
C PRO A 10 -30.30 34.50 22.85
N ARG A 11 -30.21 34.68 21.54
CA ARG A 11 -30.19 33.57 20.58
C ARG A 11 -28.85 32.83 20.76
N ALA A 12 -28.88 31.65 21.37
CA ALA A 12 -27.76 30.74 21.43
C ALA A 12 -27.44 30.26 20.01
N TRP A 13 -26.33 30.68 19.49
CA TRP A 13 -25.75 30.15 18.24
C TRP A 13 -25.14 28.80 18.57
N ALA A 14 -25.80 27.73 18.15
CA ALA A 14 -25.23 26.40 18.17
C ALA A 14 -24.12 26.35 17.11
N VAL A 15 -22.88 26.45 17.54
CA VAL A 15 -21.72 26.19 16.70
C VAL A 15 -21.64 24.67 16.50
N GLY A 16 -22.17 24.20 15.38
CA GLY A 16 -22.02 22.83 14.94
C GLY A 16 -20.55 22.55 14.65
N GLY A 17 -19.89 21.83 15.55
CA GLY A 17 -18.52 21.36 15.35
C GLY A 17 -18.50 20.34 14.20
N LEU A 18 -17.97 20.75 13.04
CA LEU A 18 -17.65 19.87 11.93
C LEU A 18 -16.38 19.10 12.31
N THR A 19 -16.55 17.89 12.85
CA THR A 19 -15.44 16.96 13.11
C THR A 19 -14.91 16.46 11.76
N LEU A 20 -13.82 17.04 11.28
CA LEU A 20 -13.04 16.47 10.18
C LEU A 20 -12.41 15.17 10.67
N LEU A 21 -12.94 14.04 10.23
CA LEU A 21 -12.26 12.76 10.29
C LEU A 21 -11.06 12.82 9.34
N ALA A 22 -9.90 13.16 9.90
CA ALA A 22 -8.64 13.04 9.19
C ALA A 22 -8.40 11.54 8.93
N GLY A 23 -8.67 11.10 7.71
CA GLY A 23 -8.30 9.76 7.26
C GLY A 23 -6.77 9.66 7.31
N THR A 24 -6.25 8.89 8.26
CA THR A 24 -4.83 8.56 8.31
C THR A 24 -4.52 7.63 7.14
N SER A 25 -3.96 8.17 6.06
CA SER A 25 -3.30 7.37 5.04
C SER A 25 -2.15 6.64 5.71
N VAL A 26 -2.28 5.32 5.88
CA VAL A 26 -1.20 4.49 6.40
C VAL A 26 -0.17 4.36 5.29
N ALA A 27 0.86 5.20 5.31
CA ALA A 27 2.03 5.03 4.47
C ALA A 27 2.72 3.71 4.84
N ALA A 28 3.27 3.01 3.83
CA ALA A 28 4.01 1.78 4.08
C ALA A 28 5.22 2.06 4.98
N ASP A 29 5.43 1.20 5.98
CA ASP A 29 6.56 1.32 6.90
C ASP A 29 7.88 1.14 6.12
N PRO A 30 8.87 2.06 6.27
CA PRO A 30 10.16 1.93 5.61
C PRO A 30 10.88 0.60 5.89
N SER A 31 10.71 0.02 7.08
CA SER A 31 11.29 -1.28 7.43
C SER A 31 10.62 -2.43 6.66
N GLU A 32 9.31 -2.35 6.45
CA GLU A 32 8.55 -3.31 5.64
C GLU A 32 9.01 -3.24 4.17
N ILE A 33 9.20 -2.04 3.63
CA ILE A 33 9.70 -1.86 2.26
C ILE A 33 11.12 -2.42 2.10
N ALA A 34 12.02 -2.16 3.06
CA ALA A 34 13.36 -2.71 3.06
C ALA A 34 13.35 -4.25 3.14
N ARG A 35 12.46 -4.82 3.96
CA ARG A 35 12.23 -6.26 4.05
C ARG A 35 11.76 -6.84 2.71
N GLY A 36 10.79 -6.19 2.08
CA GLY A 36 10.26 -6.58 0.75
C GLY A 36 11.36 -6.59 -0.31
N LYS A 37 12.21 -5.56 -0.35
CA LYS A 37 13.35 -5.50 -1.26
C LYS A 37 14.35 -6.65 -1.03
N LEU A 38 14.68 -6.93 0.22
CA LEU A 38 15.58 -8.04 0.58
C LEU A 38 15.01 -9.37 0.09
N LEU A 39 13.75 -9.64 0.39
CA LEU A 39 13.07 -10.87 -0.04
C LEU A 39 13.00 -11.00 -1.56
N PHE A 40 12.74 -9.91 -2.28
CA PHE A 40 12.70 -9.90 -3.74
C PHE A 40 13.98 -10.46 -4.38
N THR A 41 15.11 -10.23 -3.74
CA THR A 41 16.44 -10.64 -4.24
C THR A 41 16.96 -11.94 -3.64
N THR A 42 16.43 -12.40 -2.49
CA THR A 42 17.02 -13.52 -1.73
C THR A 42 16.14 -14.77 -1.65
N LEU A 43 14.86 -14.69 -2.01
CA LEU A 43 13.98 -15.86 -2.05
C LEU A 43 14.48 -16.93 -3.02
N GLN A 44 13.99 -18.15 -2.86
CA GLN A 44 14.33 -19.26 -3.76
C GLN A 44 13.06 -19.90 -4.37
N PRO A 45 12.84 -19.70 -5.67
CA PRO A 45 13.61 -18.86 -6.60
C PRO A 45 13.43 -17.36 -6.29
N ALA A 46 14.47 -16.57 -6.57
CA ALA A 46 14.40 -15.12 -6.37
C ALA A 46 13.49 -14.48 -7.43
N CYS A 47 12.68 -13.50 -7.02
CA CYS A 47 11.86 -12.72 -7.95
C CYS A 47 12.73 -12.03 -9.01
N ALA A 48 13.90 -11.55 -8.60
CA ALA A 48 14.93 -10.95 -9.45
C ALA A 48 15.45 -11.86 -10.58
N THR A 49 15.33 -13.18 -10.44
CA THR A 49 15.74 -14.13 -11.49
C THR A 49 14.83 -14.03 -12.72
N CYS A 50 13.56 -13.72 -12.50
CA CYS A 50 12.55 -13.72 -13.57
C CYS A 50 12.08 -12.31 -13.96
N HIS A 51 12.10 -11.36 -13.03
CA HIS A 51 11.55 -10.02 -13.25
C HIS A 51 12.63 -8.95 -13.28
N THR A 52 12.45 -8.00 -14.20
CA THR A 52 13.16 -6.72 -14.14
C THR A 52 12.44 -5.80 -13.17
N LEU A 53 13.20 -5.21 -12.24
CA LEU A 53 12.76 -4.17 -11.33
C LEU A 53 13.95 -3.28 -10.95
N GLN A 54 13.98 -2.05 -11.44
CA GLN A 54 15.11 -1.13 -11.30
C GLN A 54 15.44 -0.87 -9.82
N ALA A 55 14.45 -0.65 -8.98
CA ALA A 55 14.65 -0.40 -7.55
C ALA A 55 15.32 -1.56 -6.79
N ALA A 56 15.27 -2.77 -7.32
CA ALA A 56 15.94 -3.96 -6.78
C ALA A 56 17.26 -4.28 -7.50
N GLY A 57 17.63 -3.54 -8.53
CA GLY A 57 18.75 -3.89 -9.39
C GLY A 57 18.56 -5.22 -10.15
N ALA A 58 17.32 -5.59 -10.39
CA ALA A 58 16.94 -6.87 -10.99
C ALA A 58 16.74 -6.72 -12.50
N GLU A 59 17.27 -7.67 -13.28
CA GLU A 59 17.26 -7.65 -14.75
C GLU A 59 16.73 -8.96 -15.36
N GLY A 60 15.91 -9.70 -14.61
CA GLY A 60 15.31 -10.94 -15.07
C GLY A 60 14.34 -10.71 -16.25
N GLN A 61 14.40 -11.60 -17.25
CA GLN A 61 13.67 -11.44 -18.52
C GLN A 61 12.65 -12.56 -18.79
N ILE A 62 12.41 -13.43 -17.80
CA ILE A 62 11.47 -14.54 -17.95
C ILE A 62 10.03 -14.08 -17.73
N GLY A 63 9.83 -13.25 -16.72
CA GLY A 63 8.55 -12.63 -16.39
C GLY A 63 8.42 -11.21 -16.92
N PRO A 64 7.25 -10.56 -16.69
CA PRO A 64 7.06 -9.16 -17.07
C PRO A 64 8.05 -8.21 -16.40
N VAL A 65 8.39 -7.12 -17.10
CA VAL A 65 9.11 -5.97 -16.54
C VAL A 65 8.16 -5.24 -15.57
N LEU A 66 8.46 -5.31 -14.28
CA LEU A 66 7.56 -4.76 -13.25
C LEU A 66 7.46 -3.24 -13.30
N ASP A 67 8.57 -2.56 -13.65
CA ASP A 67 8.58 -1.09 -13.84
C ASP A 67 7.57 -0.61 -14.89
N GLU A 68 7.32 -1.40 -15.93
CA GLU A 68 6.35 -1.11 -16.98
C GLU A 68 4.93 -1.51 -16.57
N LEU A 69 4.80 -2.64 -15.87
CA LEU A 69 3.52 -3.22 -15.50
C LEU A 69 2.78 -2.37 -14.45
N LYS A 70 3.49 -1.68 -13.56
CA LYS A 70 2.96 -0.81 -12.49
C LYS A 70 1.80 -1.45 -11.73
N THR A 71 2.04 -2.66 -11.23
CA THR A 71 0.99 -3.45 -10.59
C THR A 71 0.82 -3.08 -9.12
N ASP A 72 -0.44 -3.01 -8.66
CA ASP A 72 -0.77 -2.76 -7.26
C ASP A 72 -0.40 -3.93 -6.34
N ALA A 73 -0.34 -3.67 -5.03
CA ALA A 73 0.06 -4.65 -4.04
C ALA A 73 -0.88 -5.86 -3.97
N ASP A 74 -2.19 -5.67 -4.15
CA ASP A 74 -3.15 -6.76 -4.09
C ASP A 74 -2.97 -7.73 -5.25
N ARG A 75 -2.67 -7.22 -6.44
CA ARG A 75 -2.36 -8.05 -7.60
C ARG A 75 -1.07 -8.85 -7.40
N VAL A 76 -0.04 -8.22 -6.84
CA VAL A 76 1.22 -8.92 -6.47
C VAL A 76 0.94 -10.00 -5.44
N LEU A 77 0.15 -9.71 -4.40
CA LEU A 77 -0.21 -10.70 -3.37
C LEU A 77 -0.94 -11.90 -3.97
N ARG A 78 -1.89 -11.69 -4.87
CA ARG A 78 -2.58 -12.80 -5.56
C ARG A 78 -1.60 -13.66 -6.35
N ALA A 79 -0.66 -13.04 -7.06
CA ALA A 79 0.38 -13.75 -7.80
C ALA A 79 1.30 -14.56 -6.89
N LEU A 80 1.72 -13.99 -5.75
CA LEU A 80 2.56 -14.69 -4.76
C LEU A 80 1.84 -15.87 -4.13
N ARG A 81 0.55 -15.74 -3.83
CA ARG A 81 -0.24 -16.83 -3.22
C ARG A 81 -0.54 -17.97 -4.18
N ASN A 82 -0.90 -17.64 -5.39
CA ASN A 82 -1.46 -18.62 -6.34
C ASN A 82 -0.46 -19.06 -7.41
N GLY A 83 0.61 -18.28 -7.64
CA GLY A 83 1.41 -18.39 -8.85
C GLY A 83 0.65 -17.94 -10.11
N ILE A 84 1.38 -17.74 -11.21
CA ILE A 84 0.79 -17.44 -12.52
C ILE A 84 1.70 -18.08 -13.59
N GLY A 85 1.17 -19.00 -14.40
CA GLY A 85 1.95 -19.67 -15.43
C GLY A 85 3.20 -20.33 -14.83
N VAL A 86 4.39 -19.95 -15.28
CA VAL A 86 5.65 -20.48 -14.75
C VAL A 86 6.09 -19.86 -13.43
N MET A 87 5.46 -18.76 -13.01
CA MET A 87 5.73 -18.16 -11.70
C MET A 87 5.17 -19.07 -10.60
N PRO A 88 6.01 -19.57 -9.68
CA PRO A 88 5.54 -20.47 -8.62
C PRO A 88 4.74 -19.72 -7.55
N SER A 89 3.92 -20.45 -6.81
CA SER A 89 3.33 -19.98 -5.56
C SER A 89 4.40 -19.89 -4.47
N TYR A 90 4.30 -18.85 -3.64
CA TYR A 90 5.13 -18.65 -2.46
C TYR A 90 4.35 -18.87 -1.15
N ALA A 91 3.09 -19.31 -1.21
CA ALA A 91 2.21 -19.44 -0.06
C ALA A 91 2.78 -20.32 1.07
N GLU A 92 3.54 -21.35 0.72
CA GLU A 92 4.17 -22.26 1.70
C GLU A 92 5.66 -21.95 1.92
N LYS A 93 6.21 -20.94 1.25
CA LYS A 93 7.65 -20.61 1.29
C LYS A 93 7.95 -19.44 2.20
N ILE A 94 7.05 -18.49 2.32
CA ILE A 94 7.19 -17.28 3.13
C ILE A 94 5.90 -16.96 3.87
N SER A 95 6.04 -16.22 4.97
CA SER A 95 4.89 -15.81 5.79
C SER A 95 3.95 -14.86 5.03
N PRO A 96 2.67 -14.76 5.43
CA PRO A 96 1.76 -13.74 4.89
C PRO A 96 2.31 -12.31 5.04
N GLN A 97 3.03 -12.02 6.13
CA GLN A 97 3.65 -10.72 6.38
C GLN A 97 4.79 -10.45 5.38
N ASP A 98 5.61 -11.46 5.10
CA ASP A 98 6.68 -11.36 4.11
C ASP A 98 6.12 -11.19 2.68
N MET A 99 5.05 -11.90 2.33
CA MET A 99 4.35 -11.67 1.06
C MET A 99 3.83 -10.24 0.96
N GLN A 100 3.26 -9.69 2.04
CA GLN A 100 2.80 -8.31 2.09
C GLN A 100 3.96 -7.33 1.89
N ALA A 101 5.11 -7.57 2.54
CA ALA A 101 6.30 -6.73 2.39
C ALA A 101 6.79 -6.70 0.94
N VAL A 102 6.87 -7.85 0.27
CA VAL A 102 7.23 -7.92 -1.16
C VAL A 102 6.23 -7.17 -2.02
N ALA A 103 4.94 -7.39 -1.79
CA ALA A 103 3.88 -6.75 -2.58
C ALA A 103 3.91 -5.22 -2.46
N ARG A 104 4.08 -4.69 -1.25
CA ARG A 104 4.19 -3.25 -1.00
C ARG A 104 5.47 -2.67 -1.60
N PHE A 105 6.59 -3.37 -1.47
CA PHE A 105 7.83 -2.94 -2.11
C PHE A 105 7.67 -2.80 -3.62
N VAL A 106 7.12 -3.81 -4.30
CA VAL A 106 6.91 -3.77 -5.75
C VAL A 106 5.96 -2.64 -6.14
N ALA A 107 4.82 -2.50 -5.48
CA ALA A 107 3.85 -1.45 -5.77
C ALA A 107 4.44 -0.04 -5.58
N GLN A 108 5.20 0.17 -4.51
CA GLN A 108 5.87 1.45 -4.27
C GLN A 108 6.99 1.71 -5.28
N ALA A 109 7.84 0.72 -5.55
CA ALA A 109 8.97 0.83 -6.46
C ALA A 109 8.54 1.16 -7.91
N THR A 110 7.37 0.68 -8.32
CA THR A 110 6.83 0.89 -9.67
C THR A 110 5.92 2.12 -9.78
N GLY A 111 5.66 2.81 -8.67
CA GLY A 111 4.74 3.95 -8.63
C GLY A 111 3.26 3.59 -8.73
N ALA A 112 2.90 2.32 -8.51
CA ALA A 112 1.51 1.86 -8.48
C ALA A 112 0.85 2.14 -7.12
N ALA A 113 1.64 2.28 -6.04
CA ALA A 113 1.13 2.73 -4.76
C ALA A 113 0.87 4.23 -4.82
N SER A 114 -0.37 4.64 -4.55
CA SER A 114 -0.66 6.05 -4.28
C SER A 114 0.07 6.48 -3.02
N PRO A 115 0.63 7.69 -3.01
CA PRO A 115 1.26 8.25 -1.82
C PRO A 115 0.28 8.44 -0.67
#